data_523055cbbc5bf254c54176c774aedab9
#
_entry.id   523055cbbc5bf254c54176c774aedab9
#
_cell.length_a   1.000
_cell.length_b   1.000
_cell.length_c   1.000
_cell.angle_alpha   90.00
_cell.angle_beta   90.00
_cell.angle_gamma   90.00
#
_symmetry.space_group_name_H-M   'P 1'
#
loop_
_entity.id
_entity.type
_entity.pdbx_description
1 polymer ?
#
loop_
_entity_poly.entity_id
_entity_poly.type
_entity_poly.pdbx_seq_one_letter_code
_entity_poly.pdbx_strand_id
1 'polypeptide(L)'
;MLDVGQGDVIFLMLPDHTTILSYGGSTSKSMLDTYVLEPFLNSQGIRRIDYVFVSHADSDHINGIIGLIENDADRIGTLMLPQSQSSKKQFEQLLTVAKKKQIPVKWISKGDVFSLKTLPDLSFEVLWPSKNEKSDDTNESSLVWRLNYHDFSMLFTGDLPGDCEDELVSLKPVTVLKVAHHGSDYSTTKTFLQQITPPLAVISCSATNRYGHPGKQLLKRLDEAKISSVLITKDCGAIIIQTDGYRVEAETYLANQS
;
A
#
# COMPACT_ATOMS: atom_id res chain seq x y z
N MET A 1 -6.26 -6.80 1.59
CA MET A 1 -6.70 -5.41 1.28
C MET A 1 -8.13 -5.27 1.77
N LEU A 2 -8.40 -4.26 2.58
CA LEU A 2 -9.76 -3.99 3.08
C LEU A 2 -10.52 -3.12 2.07
N ASP A 3 -11.85 -3.29 2.03
CA ASP A 3 -12.73 -2.38 1.29
C ASP A 3 -13.05 -1.16 2.17
N VAL A 4 -12.32 -0.09 1.93
CA VAL A 4 -12.48 1.19 2.64
C VAL A 4 -13.11 2.29 1.78
N GLY A 5 -13.60 1.92 0.59
CA GLY A 5 -14.05 2.88 -0.42
C GLY A 5 -12.87 3.60 -1.06
N GLN A 6 -12.90 4.94 -1.11
CA GLN A 6 -11.78 5.72 -1.66
C GLN A 6 -10.69 5.86 -0.60
N GLY A 7 -9.57 5.18 -0.82
CA GLY A 7 -8.42 5.08 0.08
C GLY A 7 -7.79 3.70 0.03
N ASP A 8 -6.73 3.50 0.78
CA ASP A 8 -5.99 2.24 0.82
C ASP A 8 -5.78 1.74 2.25
N VAL A 9 -6.04 0.46 2.46
CA VAL A 9 -5.68 -0.29 3.67
C VAL A 9 -5.25 -1.69 3.28
N ILE A 10 -3.99 -2.01 3.43
CA ILE A 10 -3.46 -3.36 3.23
C ILE A 10 -2.80 -3.83 4.51
N PHE A 11 -3.32 -4.91 5.06
CA PHE A 11 -2.75 -5.57 6.23
C PHE A 11 -2.02 -6.84 5.80
N LEU A 12 -0.81 -7.05 6.32
CA LEU A 12 -0.03 -8.26 6.10
C LEU A 12 0.27 -8.92 7.44
N MET A 13 0.14 -10.24 7.47
CA MET A 13 0.63 -11.10 8.55
C MET A 13 1.68 -12.03 7.97
N LEU A 14 2.89 -11.93 8.49
CA LEU A 14 4.03 -12.74 8.05
C LEU A 14 4.05 -14.10 8.75
N PRO A 15 4.80 -15.10 8.23
CA PRO A 15 4.87 -16.44 8.82
C PRO A 15 5.31 -16.50 10.28
N ASP A 16 6.08 -15.53 10.76
CA ASP A 16 6.51 -15.39 12.16
C ASP A 16 5.56 -14.54 13.01
N HIS A 17 4.36 -14.27 12.50
CA HIS A 17 3.34 -13.40 13.10
C HIS A 17 3.71 -11.91 13.18
N THR A 18 4.79 -11.47 12.56
CA THR A 18 5.06 -10.04 12.38
C THR A 18 3.94 -9.42 11.56
N THR A 19 3.43 -8.28 12.01
CA THR A 19 2.29 -7.61 11.41
C THR A 19 2.69 -6.29 10.76
N ILE A 20 2.16 -6.05 9.58
CA ILE A 20 2.43 -4.83 8.81
C ILE A 20 1.11 -4.23 8.34
N LEU A 21 0.97 -2.94 8.52
CA LEU A 21 -0.05 -2.14 7.85
C LEU A 21 0.63 -1.31 6.76
N SER A 22 0.23 -1.51 5.52
CA SER A 22 0.61 -0.63 4.41
C SER A 22 -0.59 0.20 4.02
N TYR A 23 -0.42 1.51 4.12
CA TYR A 23 -1.49 2.49 4.04
C TYR A 23 -2.51 2.34 5.18
N GLY A 24 -3.32 3.33 5.40
CA GLY A 24 -4.34 3.27 6.44
C GLY A 24 -5.22 4.51 6.44
N GLY A 25 -5.85 4.78 5.30
CA GLY A 25 -6.71 5.94 5.16
C GLY A 25 -7.93 5.71 4.27
N SER A 26 -8.90 6.60 4.38
CA SER A 26 -10.09 6.64 3.54
C SER A 26 -10.72 8.03 3.57
N THR A 27 -11.17 8.50 2.39
CA THR A 27 -12.05 9.68 2.29
C THR A 27 -13.53 9.30 2.19
N SER A 28 -13.85 8.00 2.07
CA SER A 28 -15.24 7.50 2.04
C SER A 28 -15.75 7.09 3.42
N LYS A 29 -14.86 6.75 4.35
CA LYS A 29 -15.21 6.27 5.69
C LYS A 29 -14.72 7.27 6.74
N SER A 30 -15.64 7.94 7.42
CA SER A 30 -15.31 8.75 8.59
C SER A 30 -14.90 7.83 9.75
N MET A 31 -13.96 8.28 10.60
CA MET A 31 -13.48 7.52 11.76
C MET A 31 -13.06 6.08 11.36
N LEU A 32 -12.24 5.98 10.32
CA LEU A 32 -11.78 4.70 9.77
C LEU A 32 -11.11 3.81 10.84
N ASP A 33 -10.35 4.42 11.74
CA ASP A 33 -9.74 3.78 12.90
C ASP A 33 -10.79 3.04 13.75
N THR A 34 -11.84 3.74 14.18
CA THR A 34 -12.85 3.25 15.10
C THR A 34 -13.80 2.23 14.48
N TYR A 35 -14.23 2.47 13.23
CA TYR A 35 -15.29 1.63 12.61
C TYR A 35 -14.78 0.54 11.68
N VAL A 36 -13.52 0.61 11.27
CA VAL A 36 -12.95 -0.38 10.35
C VAL A 36 -11.68 -1.02 10.91
N LEU A 37 -10.65 -0.20 11.23
CA LEU A 37 -9.34 -0.75 11.58
C LEU A 37 -9.36 -1.48 12.92
N GLU A 38 -9.89 -0.86 13.99
CA GLU A 38 -9.97 -1.50 15.31
C GLU A 38 -10.84 -2.77 15.30
N PRO A 39 -12.06 -2.78 14.73
CA PRO A 39 -12.86 -4.00 14.63
C PRO A 39 -12.16 -5.10 13.82
N PHE A 40 -11.50 -4.74 12.70
CA PHE A 40 -10.73 -5.69 11.92
C PHE A 40 -9.58 -6.30 12.74
N LEU A 41 -8.74 -5.49 13.35
CA LEU A 41 -7.61 -5.95 14.18
C LEU A 41 -8.10 -6.85 15.32
N ASN A 42 -9.18 -6.45 15.99
CA ASN A 42 -9.77 -7.24 17.10
C ASN A 42 -10.31 -8.59 16.60
N SER A 43 -10.98 -8.62 15.43
CA SER A 43 -11.49 -9.86 14.83
C SER A 43 -10.39 -10.84 14.46
N GLN A 44 -9.21 -10.33 14.10
CA GLN A 44 -8.02 -11.12 13.79
C GLN A 44 -7.16 -11.44 15.03
N GLY A 45 -7.56 -10.99 16.23
CA GLY A 45 -6.79 -11.18 17.45
C GLY A 45 -5.49 -10.37 17.50
N ILE A 46 -5.36 -9.34 16.65
CA ILE A 46 -4.14 -8.55 16.53
C ILE A 46 -4.14 -7.43 17.55
N ARG A 47 -3.17 -7.48 18.45
CA ARG A 47 -3.01 -6.47 19.51
C ARG A 47 -2.09 -5.33 19.11
N ARG A 48 -1.14 -5.58 18.19
CA ARG A 48 -0.12 -4.63 17.77
C ARG A 48 0.18 -4.78 16.28
N ILE A 49 0.46 -3.67 15.64
CA ILE A 49 1.00 -3.57 14.28
C ILE A 49 2.47 -3.24 14.43
N ASP A 50 3.38 -4.15 14.05
CA ASP A 50 4.81 -3.96 14.27
C ASP A 50 5.39 -2.86 13.40
N TYR A 51 4.96 -2.80 12.15
CA TYR A 51 5.41 -1.80 11.18
C TYR A 51 4.23 -1.20 10.42
N VAL A 52 4.23 0.12 10.28
CA VAL A 52 3.26 0.85 9.46
C VAL A 52 4.01 1.53 8.32
N PHE A 53 3.84 1.06 7.10
CA PHE A 53 4.39 1.67 5.89
C PHE A 53 3.41 2.70 5.36
N VAL A 54 3.82 3.95 5.35
CA VAL A 54 3.01 5.07 4.85
C VAL A 54 3.55 5.49 3.50
N SER A 55 2.70 5.54 2.47
CA SER A 55 3.14 5.94 1.13
C SER A 55 3.40 7.43 1.03
N HIS A 56 2.40 8.23 1.33
CA HIS A 56 2.42 9.69 1.27
C HIS A 56 1.41 10.26 2.28
N ALA A 57 1.32 11.60 2.34
CA ALA A 57 0.61 12.27 3.44
C ALA A 57 -0.86 12.58 3.16
N ASP A 58 -1.42 12.10 2.06
CA ASP A 58 -2.83 12.38 1.73
C ASP A 58 -3.79 11.65 2.67
N SER A 59 -4.92 12.27 2.93
CA SER A 59 -5.88 11.81 3.94
C SER A 59 -6.36 10.38 3.72
N ASP A 60 -6.54 9.97 2.47
CA ASP A 60 -6.98 8.62 2.12
C ASP A 60 -5.88 7.54 2.26
N HIS A 61 -4.71 7.93 2.76
CA HIS A 61 -3.61 7.04 3.12
C HIS A 61 -3.20 7.09 4.60
N ILE A 62 -3.54 8.19 5.33
CA ILE A 62 -3.02 8.37 6.70
C ILE A 62 -4.06 8.66 7.78
N ASN A 63 -5.30 9.06 7.45
CA ASN A 63 -6.25 9.53 8.47
C ASN A 63 -6.61 8.44 9.51
N GLY A 64 -6.75 7.19 9.09
CA GLY A 64 -6.98 6.08 10.00
C GLY A 64 -5.75 5.75 10.86
N ILE A 65 -4.53 5.91 10.31
CA ILE A 65 -3.29 5.75 11.10
C ILE A 65 -3.21 6.82 12.19
N ILE A 66 -3.51 8.06 11.86
CA ILE A 66 -3.55 9.17 12.84
C ILE A 66 -4.58 8.86 13.92
N GLY A 67 -5.80 8.44 13.55
CA GLY A 67 -6.84 8.05 14.50
C GLY A 67 -6.40 6.91 15.42
N LEU A 68 -5.80 5.84 14.87
CA LEU A 68 -5.25 4.74 15.70
C LEU A 68 -4.19 5.23 16.68
N ILE A 69 -3.27 6.12 16.27
CA ILE A 69 -2.25 6.67 17.16
C ILE A 69 -2.88 7.53 18.28
N GLU A 70 -3.89 8.31 17.94
CA GLU A 70 -4.56 9.18 18.92
C GLU A 70 -5.35 8.38 19.96
N ASN A 71 -6.05 7.34 19.53
CA ASN A 71 -6.96 6.56 20.35
C ASN A 71 -6.25 5.40 21.09
N ASP A 72 -5.37 4.67 20.42
CA ASP A 72 -4.69 3.47 20.97
C ASP A 72 -3.25 3.37 20.42
N ALA A 73 -2.38 4.25 20.90
CA ALA A 73 -0.98 4.34 20.45
C ALA A 73 -0.18 3.06 20.68
N ASP A 74 -0.53 2.26 21.69
CA ASP A 74 0.16 1.00 22.02
C ASP A 74 0.03 -0.06 20.91
N ARG A 75 -0.97 0.11 20.06
CA ARG A 75 -1.15 -0.73 18.88
C ARG A 75 -0.11 -0.49 17.78
N ILE A 76 0.57 0.65 17.78
CA ILE A 76 1.49 1.03 16.72
C ILE A 76 2.94 0.81 17.15
N GLY A 77 3.67 0.02 16.38
CA GLY A 77 5.10 -0.23 16.57
C GLY A 77 5.94 0.89 15.98
N THR A 78 6.37 0.74 14.75
CA THR A 78 7.25 1.70 14.07
C THR A 78 6.61 2.22 12.79
N LEU A 79 6.58 3.54 12.63
CA LEU A 79 6.22 4.17 11.36
C LEU A 79 7.41 4.14 10.39
N MET A 80 7.18 3.61 9.19
CA MET A 80 8.14 3.57 8.08
C MET A 80 7.71 4.63 7.06
N LEU A 81 8.41 5.76 7.02
CA LEU A 81 8.04 6.93 6.21
C LEU A 81 9.04 7.15 5.07
N PRO A 82 8.58 7.52 3.86
CA PRO A 82 9.47 7.85 2.76
C PRO A 82 10.33 9.08 3.08
N GLN A 83 11.62 9.00 2.79
CA GLN A 83 12.55 10.09 2.96
C GLN A 83 12.80 10.78 1.63
N SER A 84 12.28 12.00 1.49
CA SER A 84 12.58 12.96 0.43
C SER A 84 12.91 14.33 1.05
N GLN A 85 13.24 15.32 0.26
CA GLN A 85 13.52 16.67 0.78
C GLN A 85 12.26 17.35 1.36
N SER A 86 11.08 17.03 0.83
CA SER A 86 9.80 17.60 1.28
C SER A 86 9.11 16.80 2.41
N SER A 87 9.59 15.60 2.73
CA SER A 87 8.89 14.63 3.60
C SER A 87 8.52 15.19 4.97
N LYS A 88 9.42 15.92 5.63
CA LYS A 88 9.13 16.44 6.98
C LYS A 88 7.95 17.40 6.99
N LYS A 89 7.82 18.24 5.96
CA LYS A 89 6.70 19.19 5.81
C LYS A 89 5.42 18.45 5.47
N GLN A 90 5.48 17.52 4.53
CA GLN A 90 4.33 16.73 4.09
C GLN A 90 3.72 15.91 5.24
N PHE A 91 4.55 15.30 6.09
CA PHE A 91 4.11 14.47 7.22
C PHE A 91 3.95 15.21 8.55
N GLU A 92 3.91 16.55 8.58
CA GLU A 92 3.91 17.34 9.82
C GLU A 92 2.82 16.91 10.81
N GLN A 93 1.60 16.68 10.34
CA GLN A 93 0.48 16.24 11.19
C GLN A 93 0.77 14.86 11.81
N LEU A 94 1.14 13.88 11.01
CA LEU A 94 1.46 12.53 11.46
C LEU A 94 2.64 12.53 12.43
N LEU A 95 3.68 13.30 12.13
CA LEU A 95 4.87 13.42 12.99
C LEU A 95 4.54 14.07 14.34
N THR A 96 3.61 15.02 14.36
CA THR A 96 3.18 15.68 15.60
C THR A 96 2.51 14.68 16.54
N VAL A 97 1.55 13.89 16.03
CA VAL A 97 0.87 12.89 16.88
C VAL A 97 1.81 11.75 17.27
N ALA A 98 2.65 11.28 16.34
CA ALA A 98 3.66 10.25 16.62
C ALA A 98 4.63 10.69 17.73
N LYS A 99 5.15 11.91 17.66
CA LYS A 99 6.02 12.48 18.69
C LYS A 99 5.32 12.57 20.04
N LYS A 100 4.08 13.07 20.07
CA LYS A 100 3.28 13.19 21.32
C LYS A 100 3.07 11.83 22.01
N LYS A 101 2.89 10.78 21.22
CA LYS A 101 2.64 9.41 21.68
C LYS A 101 3.91 8.54 21.74
N GLN A 102 5.08 9.10 21.45
CA GLN A 102 6.39 8.44 21.47
C GLN A 102 6.50 7.25 20.50
N ILE A 103 5.78 7.30 19.36
CA ILE A 103 5.85 6.29 18.32
C ILE A 103 7.17 6.44 17.56
N PRO A 104 7.99 5.37 17.43
CA PRO A 104 9.21 5.40 16.64
C PRO A 104 8.93 5.68 15.16
N VAL A 105 9.76 6.53 14.55
CA VAL A 105 9.71 6.85 13.12
C VAL A 105 11.03 6.45 12.48
N LYS A 106 10.97 5.66 11.41
CA LYS A 106 12.10 5.29 10.57
C LYS A 106 11.89 5.86 9.18
N TRP A 107 12.83 6.68 8.76
CA TRP A 107 12.88 7.22 7.40
C TRP A 107 13.55 6.23 6.46
N ILE A 108 12.90 5.95 5.34
CA ILE A 108 13.35 4.97 4.34
C ILE A 108 13.34 5.58 2.94
N SER A 109 14.22 5.11 2.07
CA SER A 109 14.42 5.68 0.73
C SER A 109 14.91 4.64 -0.25
N LYS A 110 14.84 4.96 -1.53
CA LYS A 110 15.35 4.12 -2.63
C LYS A 110 16.70 3.49 -2.30
N GLY A 111 16.77 2.17 -2.43
CA GLY A 111 17.94 1.35 -2.16
C GLY A 111 18.01 0.77 -0.75
N ASP A 112 17.13 1.19 0.17
CA ASP A 112 17.06 0.53 1.48
C ASP A 112 16.44 -0.87 1.32
N VAL A 113 17.09 -1.86 1.95
CA VAL A 113 16.61 -3.24 2.00
C VAL A 113 16.56 -3.69 3.45
N PHE A 114 15.46 -4.31 3.83
CA PHE A 114 15.24 -4.83 5.19
C PHE A 114 14.90 -6.31 5.12
N SER A 115 15.39 -7.07 6.09
CA SER A 115 14.97 -8.44 6.35
C SER A 115 14.72 -8.64 7.83
N LEU A 116 13.90 -9.60 8.18
CA LEU A 116 13.66 -10.02 9.55
C LEU A 116 14.61 -11.18 9.87
N LYS A 117 15.23 -11.16 11.06
CA LYS A 117 16.12 -12.25 11.47
C LYS A 117 15.40 -13.60 11.55
N THR A 118 14.12 -13.55 11.86
CA THR A 118 13.21 -14.71 11.96
C THR A 118 12.76 -15.24 10.60
N LEU A 119 12.86 -14.43 9.54
CA LEU A 119 12.45 -14.75 8.18
C LEU A 119 13.53 -14.30 7.17
N PRO A 120 14.66 -15.03 7.09
CA PRO A 120 15.78 -14.60 6.23
C PRO A 120 15.45 -14.61 4.73
N ASP A 121 14.48 -15.43 4.31
CA ASP A 121 14.04 -15.54 2.92
C ASP A 121 12.98 -14.47 2.54
N LEU A 122 12.63 -13.61 3.50
CA LEU A 122 11.72 -12.50 3.27
C LEU A 122 12.47 -11.18 3.33
N SER A 123 12.27 -10.32 2.33
CA SER A 123 12.88 -9.00 2.27
C SER A 123 11.89 -7.93 1.80
N PHE A 124 12.16 -6.70 2.26
CA PHE A 124 11.47 -5.48 1.86
C PHE A 124 12.49 -4.59 1.15
N GLU A 125 12.21 -4.23 -0.08
CA GLU A 125 13.06 -3.38 -0.90
C GLU A 125 12.34 -2.05 -1.19
N VAL A 126 12.97 -0.93 -0.88
CA VAL A 126 12.44 0.41 -1.18
C VAL A 126 12.95 0.84 -2.55
N LEU A 127 12.01 1.11 -3.46
CA LEU A 127 12.29 1.49 -4.84
C LEU A 127 12.16 2.99 -5.09
N TRP A 128 11.35 3.70 -4.26
CA TRP A 128 11.09 5.13 -4.35
C TRP A 128 10.57 5.67 -3.01
N PRO A 129 10.74 6.96 -2.66
CA PRO A 129 11.52 7.99 -3.37
C PRO A 129 13.02 7.93 -3.07
N SER A 130 13.81 8.70 -3.86
CA SER A 130 15.20 8.97 -3.52
C SER A 130 15.28 10.04 -2.41
N LYS A 131 16.39 10.06 -1.64
CA LYS A 131 16.61 11.08 -0.59
C LYS A 131 16.65 12.51 -1.13
N ASN A 132 17.01 12.64 -2.40
CA ASN A 132 17.19 13.94 -3.07
C ASN A 132 15.93 14.37 -3.83
N GLU A 133 14.88 13.55 -3.78
CA GLU A 133 13.61 13.90 -4.42
C GLU A 133 13.07 15.20 -3.87
N LYS A 134 12.66 16.09 -4.80
CA LYS A 134 12.12 17.41 -4.50
C LYS A 134 10.78 17.53 -5.18
N SER A 135 9.72 17.24 -4.46
CA SER A 135 8.38 17.51 -4.93
C SER A 135 7.52 18.02 -3.79
N ASP A 136 6.73 19.03 -4.06
CA ASP A 136 5.65 19.46 -3.16
C ASP A 136 4.37 18.64 -3.41
N ASP A 137 4.30 17.88 -4.50
CA ASP A 137 3.24 16.90 -4.74
C ASP A 137 3.50 15.64 -3.89
N THR A 138 2.52 15.32 -3.05
CA THR A 138 2.59 14.18 -2.16
C THR A 138 2.60 12.85 -2.91
N ASN A 139 1.88 12.77 -4.05
CA ASN A 139 1.81 11.57 -4.88
C ASN A 139 3.17 11.24 -5.53
N GLU A 140 3.89 12.26 -6.02
CA GLU A 140 5.24 12.07 -6.59
C GLU A 140 6.24 11.55 -5.54
N SER A 141 5.99 11.83 -4.25
CA SER A 141 6.78 11.34 -3.12
C SER A 141 6.27 10.02 -2.55
N SER A 142 5.30 9.36 -3.19
CA SER A 142 4.74 8.08 -2.73
C SER A 142 5.81 7.03 -2.51
N LEU A 143 5.78 6.37 -1.35
CA LEU A 143 6.63 5.22 -1.09
C LEU A 143 6.27 4.07 -2.02
N VAL A 144 7.22 3.68 -2.87
CA VAL A 144 7.15 2.44 -3.64
C VAL A 144 8.09 1.43 -3.02
N TRP A 145 7.55 0.29 -2.65
CA TRP A 145 8.32 -0.77 -2.04
C TRP A 145 7.84 -2.15 -2.48
N ARG A 146 8.72 -3.13 -2.41
CA ARG A 146 8.48 -4.49 -2.84
C ARG A 146 8.73 -5.45 -1.67
N LEU A 147 7.77 -6.33 -1.44
CA LEU A 147 7.93 -7.52 -0.62
C LEU A 147 8.41 -8.66 -1.50
N ASN A 148 9.45 -9.36 -1.08
CA ASN A 148 9.91 -10.60 -1.71
C ASN A 148 9.88 -11.71 -0.66
N TYR A 149 9.37 -12.89 -1.04
CA TYR A 149 9.35 -14.08 -0.22
C TYR A 149 9.43 -15.32 -1.12
N HIS A 150 10.59 -15.97 -1.17
CA HIS A 150 10.91 -17.02 -2.15
C HIS A 150 10.61 -16.54 -3.60
N ASP A 151 9.72 -17.22 -4.32
CA ASP A 151 9.30 -16.86 -5.68
C ASP A 151 8.15 -15.83 -5.72
N PHE A 152 7.53 -15.57 -4.56
CA PHE A 152 6.49 -14.57 -4.43
C PHE A 152 7.07 -13.16 -4.33
N SER A 153 6.42 -12.21 -4.99
CA SER A 153 6.68 -10.80 -4.77
C SER A 153 5.42 -9.96 -4.94
N MET A 154 5.29 -8.93 -4.10
CA MET A 154 4.21 -7.94 -4.21
C MET A 154 4.80 -6.55 -4.27
N LEU A 155 4.32 -5.74 -5.22
CA LEU A 155 4.72 -4.36 -5.41
C LEU A 155 3.62 -3.42 -4.90
N PHE A 156 4.02 -2.52 -4.01
CA PHE A 156 3.19 -1.49 -3.41
C PHE A 156 3.59 -0.15 -4.01
N THR A 157 2.71 0.50 -4.73
CA THR A 157 3.04 1.69 -5.54
C THR A 157 2.54 3.01 -4.98
N GLY A 158 1.78 2.97 -3.87
CA GLY A 158 1.11 4.18 -3.38
C GLY A 158 0.25 4.80 -4.47
N ASP A 159 0.36 6.11 -4.62
CA ASP A 159 -0.33 6.88 -5.65
C ASP A 159 0.63 7.48 -6.67
N LEU A 160 1.78 6.81 -6.87
CA LEU A 160 2.84 7.27 -7.77
C LEU A 160 2.28 7.59 -9.16
N PRO A 161 2.50 8.82 -9.69
CA PRO A 161 2.11 9.19 -11.05
C PRO A 161 2.96 8.46 -12.10
N GLY A 162 2.39 8.29 -13.30
CA GLY A 162 3.06 7.61 -14.41
C GLY A 162 4.38 8.25 -14.84
N ASP A 163 4.47 9.56 -14.77
CA ASP A 163 5.70 10.30 -15.11
C ASP A 163 6.87 9.97 -14.16
N CYS A 164 6.57 9.53 -12.93
CA CYS A 164 7.58 9.10 -11.97
C CYS A 164 7.92 7.60 -12.08
N GLU A 165 7.13 6.80 -12.80
CA GLU A 165 7.37 5.36 -12.95
C GLU A 165 8.66 5.06 -13.73
N ASP A 166 9.09 5.95 -14.63
CA ASP A 166 10.33 5.82 -15.39
C ASP A 166 11.57 5.90 -14.50
N GLU A 167 11.45 6.50 -13.30
CA GLU A 167 12.51 6.54 -12.29
C GLU A 167 12.68 5.21 -11.53
N LEU A 168 11.71 4.30 -11.68
CA LEU A 168 11.76 2.95 -11.11
C LEU A 168 12.59 2.03 -12.02
N VAL A 169 13.90 2.25 -12.03
CA VAL A 169 14.83 1.50 -12.91
C VAL A 169 15.02 0.05 -12.45
N SER A 170 15.29 -0.83 -13.40
CA SER A 170 15.64 -2.24 -13.15
C SER A 170 14.56 -3.04 -12.40
N LEU A 171 13.31 -2.72 -12.64
CA LEU A 171 12.20 -3.50 -12.10
C LEU A 171 12.25 -4.95 -12.62
N LYS A 172 11.90 -5.87 -11.73
CA LYS A 172 11.75 -7.30 -12.06
C LYS A 172 10.27 -7.64 -12.10
N PRO A 173 9.88 -8.71 -12.77
CA PRO A 173 8.53 -9.25 -12.68
C PRO A 173 8.08 -9.42 -11.23
N VAL A 174 6.79 -9.18 -10.98
CA VAL A 174 6.17 -9.33 -9.66
C VAL A 174 4.96 -10.24 -9.75
N THR A 175 4.64 -10.93 -8.66
CA THR A 175 3.47 -11.82 -8.60
C THR A 175 2.18 -11.03 -8.42
N VAL A 176 2.22 -9.97 -7.59
CA VAL A 176 1.06 -9.13 -7.29
C VAL A 176 1.44 -7.66 -7.44
N LEU A 177 0.59 -6.90 -8.11
CA LEU A 177 0.66 -5.45 -8.19
C LEU A 177 -0.49 -4.81 -7.40
N LYS A 178 -0.19 -3.97 -6.42
CA LYS A 178 -1.16 -2.94 -5.99
C LYS A 178 -1.10 -1.82 -7.01
N VAL A 179 -2.16 -1.65 -7.77
CA VAL A 179 -2.26 -0.63 -8.82
C VAL A 179 -2.23 0.77 -8.20
N ALA A 180 -1.43 1.65 -8.79
CA ALA A 180 -1.23 2.99 -8.26
C ALA A 180 -2.49 3.87 -8.35
N HIS A 181 -2.62 4.77 -7.36
CA HIS A 181 -3.56 5.88 -7.35
C HIS A 181 -5.01 5.44 -7.60
N HIS A 182 -5.43 4.38 -6.87
CA HIS A 182 -6.78 3.79 -6.95
C HIS A 182 -7.23 3.42 -8.36
N GLY A 183 -6.28 3.23 -9.27
CA GLY A 183 -6.55 2.96 -10.67
C GLY A 183 -6.75 4.21 -11.52
N SER A 184 -6.05 5.29 -11.24
CA SER A 184 -6.02 6.50 -12.07
C SER A 184 -5.55 6.22 -13.50
N ASP A 185 -6.14 6.91 -14.48
CA ASP A 185 -5.67 6.86 -15.88
C ASP A 185 -4.25 7.41 -16.07
N TYR A 186 -3.76 8.19 -15.11
CA TYR A 186 -2.46 8.87 -15.12
C TYR A 186 -1.35 8.09 -14.41
N SER A 187 -1.62 6.88 -13.94
CA SER A 187 -0.67 6.00 -13.27
C SER A 187 -0.66 4.62 -13.92
N THR A 188 0.31 3.78 -13.57
CA THR A 188 0.43 2.39 -14.05
C THR A 188 0.51 2.35 -15.58
N THR A 189 1.58 2.93 -16.10
CA THR A 189 1.84 3.09 -17.54
C THR A 189 2.04 1.75 -18.23
N LYS A 190 1.91 1.74 -19.57
CA LYS A 190 2.16 0.55 -20.37
C LYS A 190 3.62 0.07 -20.24
N THR A 191 4.57 1.01 -20.23
CA THR A 191 6.00 0.69 -20.09
C THR A 191 6.28 0.04 -18.74
N PHE A 192 5.71 0.59 -17.66
CA PHE A 192 5.80 0.03 -16.33
C PHE A 192 5.23 -1.39 -16.27
N LEU A 193 4.02 -1.63 -16.78
CA LEU A 193 3.40 -2.96 -16.82
C LEU A 193 4.23 -3.98 -17.61
N GLN A 194 4.88 -3.56 -18.71
CA GLN A 194 5.74 -4.44 -19.49
C GLN A 194 7.01 -4.87 -18.74
N GLN A 195 7.49 -4.07 -17.79
CA GLN A 195 8.65 -4.43 -16.97
C GLN A 195 8.27 -5.40 -15.85
N ILE A 196 7.15 -5.17 -15.17
CA ILE A 196 6.78 -5.94 -13.98
C ILE A 196 5.88 -7.14 -14.27
N THR A 197 5.19 -7.20 -15.40
CA THR A 197 4.36 -8.31 -15.90
C THR A 197 3.57 -9.07 -14.82
N PRO A 198 2.74 -8.40 -13.99
CA PRO A 198 2.09 -9.05 -12.86
C PRO A 198 0.95 -9.95 -13.33
N PRO A 199 0.83 -11.22 -12.91
CA PRO A 199 -0.33 -12.05 -13.20
C PRO A 199 -1.57 -11.63 -12.40
N LEU A 200 -1.40 -10.95 -11.25
CA LEU A 200 -2.48 -10.47 -10.40
C LEU A 200 -2.31 -8.98 -10.11
N ALA A 201 -3.35 -8.20 -10.35
CA ALA A 201 -3.44 -6.78 -9.98
C ALA A 201 -4.61 -6.56 -9.01
N VAL A 202 -4.39 -5.74 -7.98
CA VAL A 202 -5.42 -5.35 -7.01
C VAL A 202 -5.61 -3.84 -7.00
N ILE A 203 -6.85 -3.40 -6.99
CA ILE A 203 -7.25 -1.99 -7.00
C ILE A 203 -8.17 -1.72 -5.82
N SER A 204 -7.83 -0.72 -5.01
CA SER A 204 -8.72 -0.19 -3.97
C SER A 204 -9.39 1.07 -4.49
N CYS A 205 -10.70 1.08 -4.60
CA CYS A 205 -11.46 2.27 -4.96
C CYS A 205 -12.92 2.16 -4.53
N SER A 206 -13.59 3.31 -4.41
CA SER A 206 -15.02 3.37 -4.09
C SER A 206 -15.89 3.15 -5.32
N ALA A 207 -17.03 2.48 -5.15
CA ALA A 207 -18.06 2.39 -6.19
C ALA A 207 -18.65 3.76 -6.58
N THR A 208 -18.62 4.71 -5.66
CA THR A 208 -19.21 6.06 -5.82
C THR A 208 -18.15 7.17 -5.76
N ASN A 209 -16.94 6.92 -6.28
CA ASN A 209 -15.91 7.94 -6.27
C ASN A 209 -16.14 9.00 -7.37
N ARG A 210 -15.80 10.24 -7.04
CA ARG A 210 -15.93 11.39 -7.96
C ARG A 210 -14.83 11.47 -9.02
N TYR A 211 -13.78 10.65 -8.89
CA TYR A 211 -12.62 10.66 -9.77
C TYR A 211 -12.78 9.76 -10.98
N GLY A 212 -13.81 8.90 -10.99
CA GLY A 212 -14.03 7.92 -12.04
C GLY A 212 -13.08 6.72 -12.00
N HIS A 213 -12.49 6.43 -10.82
CA HIS A 213 -11.58 5.30 -10.64
C HIS A 213 -12.34 3.97 -10.51
N PRO A 214 -11.73 2.87 -11.01
CA PRO A 214 -10.57 2.85 -11.89
C PRO A 214 -10.91 3.44 -13.26
N GLY A 215 -9.95 4.16 -13.85
CA GLY A 215 -10.10 4.81 -15.13
C GLY A 215 -10.22 3.81 -16.29
N LYS A 216 -10.96 4.20 -17.33
CA LYS A 216 -11.20 3.32 -18.49
C LYS A 216 -9.92 3.02 -19.27
N GLN A 217 -9.00 3.99 -19.32
CA GLN A 217 -7.73 3.81 -20.02
C GLN A 217 -6.78 2.90 -19.24
N LEU A 218 -6.78 3.00 -17.91
CA LEU A 218 -6.06 2.06 -17.08
C LEU A 218 -6.59 0.63 -17.29
N LEU A 219 -7.89 0.41 -17.16
CA LEU A 219 -8.47 -0.94 -17.36
C LEU A 219 -8.11 -1.52 -18.72
N LYS A 220 -8.13 -0.69 -19.78
CA LYS A 220 -7.68 -1.10 -21.11
C LYS A 220 -6.19 -1.47 -21.13
N ARG A 221 -5.32 -0.72 -20.44
CA ARG A 221 -3.88 -1.05 -20.34
C ARG A 221 -3.64 -2.37 -19.62
N LEU A 222 -4.40 -2.64 -18.54
CA LEU A 222 -4.31 -3.91 -17.80
C LEU A 222 -4.74 -5.09 -18.69
N ASP A 223 -5.80 -4.94 -19.48
CA ASP A 223 -6.26 -5.95 -20.44
C ASP A 223 -5.23 -6.17 -21.57
N GLU A 224 -4.70 -5.11 -22.17
CA GLU A 224 -3.64 -5.18 -23.18
C GLU A 224 -2.35 -5.85 -22.65
N ALA A 225 -2.04 -5.65 -21.36
CA ALA A 225 -0.93 -6.31 -20.68
C ALA A 225 -1.21 -7.78 -20.36
N LYS A 226 -2.44 -8.28 -20.62
CA LYS A 226 -2.87 -9.67 -20.38
C LYS A 226 -2.70 -10.11 -18.92
N ILE A 227 -3.03 -9.24 -17.98
CA ILE A 227 -3.03 -9.58 -16.56
C ILE A 227 -4.12 -10.62 -16.32
N SER A 228 -3.75 -11.77 -15.74
CA SER A 228 -4.65 -12.92 -15.62
C SER A 228 -5.83 -12.64 -14.69
N SER A 229 -5.63 -11.82 -13.65
CA SER A 229 -6.68 -11.46 -12.70
C SER A 229 -6.54 -10.01 -12.25
N VAL A 230 -7.63 -9.26 -12.32
CA VAL A 230 -7.74 -7.90 -11.79
C VAL A 230 -8.87 -7.87 -10.78
N LEU A 231 -8.54 -7.68 -9.50
CA LEU A 231 -9.50 -7.63 -8.40
C LEU A 231 -9.68 -6.18 -7.93
N ILE A 232 -10.92 -5.74 -7.84
CA ILE A 232 -11.27 -4.35 -7.51
C ILE A 232 -12.19 -4.35 -6.30
N THR A 233 -11.81 -3.68 -5.21
CA THR A 233 -12.58 -3.71 -3.96
C THR A 233 -14.02 -3.29 -4.10
N LYS A 234 -14.31 -2.32 -4.98
CA LYS A 234 -15.70 -1.88 -5.24
C LYS A 234 -16.60 -2.97 -5.83
N ASP A 235 -16.02 -3.97 -6.50
CA ASP A 235 -16.76 -5.02 -7.19
C ASP A 235 -16.78 -6.32 -6.37
N CYS A 236 -15.71 -6.60 -5.60
CA CYS A 236 -15.54 -7.86 -4.90
C CYS A 236 -15.38 -7.74 -3.36
N GLY A 237 -15.49 -6.52 -2.81
CA GLY A 237 -15.27 -6.28 -1.38
C GLY A 237 -13.80 -6.43 -0.98
N ALA A 238 -13.55 -6.84 0.25
CA ALA A 238 -12.19 -7.09 0.72
C ALA A 238 -11.52 -8.22 -0.08
N ILE A 239 -10.20 -8.08 -0.31
CA ILE A 239 -9.38 -9.03 -1.06
C ILE A 239 -8.37 -9.66 -0.10
N ILE A 240 -8.33 -10.98 -0.04
CA ILE A 240 -7.39 -11.77 0.75
C ILE A 240 -6.43 -12.46 -0.22
N ILE A 241 -5.13 -12.29 0.00
CA ILE A 241 -4.09 -12.99 -0.75
C ILE A 241 -3.29 -13.82 0.24
N GLN A 242 -3.17 -15.11 -0.02
CA GLN A 242 -2.39 -16.05 0.78
C GLN A 242 -1.27 -16.64 -0.07
N THR A 243 -0.11 -16.82 0.55
CA THR A 243 1.05 -17.42 -0.13
C THR A 243 1.94 -18.16 0.85
N ASP A 244 2.52 -19.26 0.39
CA ASP A 244 3.61 -19.98 1.03
C ASP A 244 4.99 -19.56 0.47
N GLY A 245 5.01 -18.54 -0.39
CA GLY A 245 6.17 -18.07 -1.12
C GLY A 245 6.33 -18.66 -2.52
N TYR A 246 5.56 -19.70 -2.87
CA TYR A 246 5.60 -20.39 -4.17
C TYR A 246 4.24 -20.39 -4.86
N ARG A 247 3.16 -20.56 -4.11
CA ARG A 247 1.79 -20.54 -4.60
C ARG A 247 1.09 -19.29 -4.10
N VAL A 248 0.13 -18.81 -4.89
CA VAL A 248 -0.68 -17.65 -4.53
C VAL A 248 -2.14 -18.01 -4.70
N GLU A 249 -2.91 -17.79 -3.65
CA GLU A 249 -4.36 -17.92 -3.65
C GLU A 249 -4.97 -16.57 -3.35
N ALA A 250 -6.01 -16.20 -4.11
CA ALA A 250 -6.73 -14.96 -3.92
C ALA A 250 -8.21 -15.24 -3.70
N GLU A 251 -8.74 -14.72 -2.59
CA GLU A 251 -10.15 -14.82 -2.22
C GLU A 251 -10.75 -13.44 -2.09
N THR A 252 -12.03 -13.31 -2.35
CA THR A 252 -12.77 -12.05 -2.24
C THR A 252 -13.96 -12.20 -1.31
N TYR A 253 -14.29 -11.15 -0.56
CA TYR A 253 -15.36 -11.18 0.42
C TYR A 253 -16.75 -11.30 -0.23
N LEU A 254 -16.97 -10.62 -1.34
CA LEU A 254 -18.16 -10.80 -2.17
C LEU A 254 -17.81 -11.81 -3.26
N ALA A 255 -18.53 -12.91 -3.33
CA ALA A 255 -18.39 -13.85 -4.44
C ALA A 255 -18.63 -13.08 -5.75
N ASN A 256 -17.77 -13.27 -6.75
CA ASN A 256 -18.02 -12.74 -8.07
C ASN A 256 -19.40 -13.21 -8.53
N GLN A 257 -20.36 -12.28 -8.65
CA GLN A 257 -21.60 -12.54 -9.36
C GLN A 257 -21.24 -12.58 -10.85
N SER A 258 -20.78 -13.76 -11.27
CA SER A 258 -20.55 -14.07 -12.69
C SER A 258 -21.86 -14.29 -13.41
#